data_c477ebd588a3c6d50491dd6bac3a27b1
#
_entry.id   c477ebd588a3c6d50491dd6bac3a27b1
#
_cell.length_a   1.000
_cell.length_b   1.000
_cell.length_c   1.000
_cell.angle_alpha   90.00
_cell.angle_beta   90.00
_cell.angle_gamma   90.00
#
_symmetry.space_group_name_H-M   'P 1'
#
loop_
_entity.id
_entity.type
_entity.pdbx_description
1 polymer ?
#
loop_
_entity_poly.entity_id
_entity_poly.type
_entity_poly.pdbx_seq_one_letter_code
_entity_poly.pdbx_strand_id
1 'polypeptide(L)'
;AAASEKGYDAMHGYDYVQLVSKFTMGGVFYHQACDNYLDEKMNADNKPNDKPYKDGAYYTGKEHSWDEAFGYWGAAAHGATLSPKQNYDITKKKNMRDADANGDGVVNLKSEMNYAHAYYAAGFDKGGNTDYYNTITKAFIDGRQIITDAKGEKLSDAQRRGVKRHARTICSNWEKVIAEAVFKYAGSVYSNIEAVKATMGGNLWQVSGSTAKAEHEAALRKYAKYWGELAGFSLSLHTSGVNLGEIGVKMDRLVGMGPVMPDGTQVNGMSNGAYTVASGKSMDGFAVHMLKLQNLMVEEFGVEARNNDKISGISNLAEVLGSGNSAEND
;
A
#
# COMPACT_ATOMS: atom_id res chain seq x y z
N ALA A 1 -27.56 -3.67 14.40
CA ALA A 1 -26.46 -4.54 14.01
C ALA A 1 -25.48 -4.57 15.17
N ALA A 2 -25.26 -5.75 15.77
CA ALA A 2 -24.21 -5.92 16.75
C ALA A 2 -22.90 -5.44 16.09
N ALA A 3 -22.22 -4.48 16.70
CA ALA A 3 -20.89 -4.10 16.29
C ALA A 3 -20.07 -5.38 16.28
N SER A 4 -19.71 -5.85 15.08
CA SER A 4 -18.95 -7.09 14.98
C SER A 4 -17.66 -6.89 15.73
N GLU A 5 -17.26 -7.88 16.51
CA GLU A 5 -15.96 -7.87 17.16
C GLU A 5 -14.88 -7.52 16.12
N LYS A 6 -14.11 -6.45 16.38
CA LYS A 6 -12.95 -6.02 15.58
C LYS A 6 -13.23 -5.31 14.24
N GLY A 7 -14.35 -4.60 14.08
CA GLY A 7 -14.59 -3.77 12.88
C GLY A 7 -14.82 -4.55 11.59
N TYR A 8 -15.40 -5.74 11.69
CA TYR A 8 -15.82 -6.56 10.55
C TYR A 8 -17.34 -6.51 10.37
N ASP A 9 -17.79 -6.16 9.18
CA ASP A 9 -19.18 -6.24 8.74
C ASP A 9 -19.38 -7.50 7.88
N ALA A 10 -19.96 -8.53 8.47
CA ALA A 10 -20.18 -9.80 7.81
C ALA A 10 -21.26 -9.73 6.70
N MET A 11 -22.20 -8.76 6.79
CA MET A 11 -23.28 -8.61 5.82
C MET A 11 -22.77 -8.07 4.48
N HIS A 12 -21.85 -7.13 4.51
CA HIS A 12 -21.35 -6.44 3.32
C HIS A 12 -19.89 -6.75 3.01
N GLY A 13 -19.25 -7.61 3.81
CA GLY A 13 -17.88 -8.05 3.59
C GLY A 13 -16.80 -6.99 3.87
N TYR A 14 -17.05 -6.01 4.74
CA TYR A 14 -16.03 -5.01 5.07
C TYR A 14 -15.17 -5.40 6.26
N ASP A 15 -13.86 -5.27 6.13
CA ASP A 15 -12.92 -5.17 7.23
C ASP A 15 -12.45 -3.71 7.33
N TYR A 16 -13.16 -2.91 8.13
CA TYR A 16 -12.87 -1.48 8.29
C TYR A 16 -11.47 -1.21 8.87
N VAL A 17 -10.95 -2.14 9.69
CA VAL A 17 -9.60 -1.99 10.27
C VAL A 17 -8.56 -2.03 9.17
N GLN A 18 -8.69 -2.97 8.22
CA GLN A 18 -7.77 -3.06 7.10
C GLN A 18 -7.93 -1.89 6.14
N LEU A 19 -9.16 -1.58 5.75
CA LEU A 19 -9.48 -0.46 4.85
C LEU A 19 -8.89 0.85 5.37
N VAL A 20 -9.23 1.24 6.59
CA VAL A 20 -8.76 2.49 7.20
C VAL A 20 -7.24 2.48 7.39
N SER A 21 -6.67 1.39 7.89
CA SER A 21 -5.23 1.27 8.10
C SER A 21 -4.44 1.47 6.81
N LYS A 22 -4.85 0.84 5.70
CA LYS A 22 -4.12 0.93 4.42
C LYS A 22 -4.35 2.26 3.73
N PHE A 23 -5.57 2.80 3.78
CA PHE A 23 -5.84 4.15 3.30
C PHE A 23 -5.05 5.23 4.05
N THR A 24 -4.99 5.15 5.38
CA THR A 24 -4.22 6.11 6.21
C THR A 24 -2.74 6.13 5.83
N MET A 25 -2.17 4.98 5.47
CA MET A 25 -0.76 4.93 5.03
C MET A 25 -0.53 5.78 3.77
N GLY A 26 -1.47 5.81 2.82
CA GLY A 26 -1.40 6.69 1.65
C GLY A 26 -1.81 8.11 1.99
N GLY A 27 -3.03 8.29 2.48
CA GLY A 27 -3.64 9.61 2.72
C GLY A 27 -2.95 10.46 3.78
N VAL A 28 -2.22 9.84 4.72
CA VAL A 28 -1.44 10.57 5.72
C VAL A 28 0.06 10.45 5.43
N PHE A 29 0.62 9.23 5.37
CA PHE A 29 2.08 9.11 5.35
C PHE A 29 2.67 9.47 3.99
N TYR A 30 2.18 8.85 2.91
CA TYR A 30 2.70 9.09 1.58
C TYR A 30 2.40 10.52 1.10
N HIS A 31 1.15 10.96 1.24
CA HIS A 31 0.75 12.32 0.86
C HIS A 31 1.54 13.38 1.65
N GLN A 32 1.60 13.28 2.98
CA GLN A 32 2.38 14.23 3.78
C GLN A 32 3.86 14.25 3.39
N ALA A 33 4.46 13.07 3.17
CA ALA A 33 5.86 13.02 2.78
C ALA A 33 6.10 13.63 1.41
N CYS A 34 5.37 13.18 0.38
CA CYS A 34 5.68 13.51 -1.01
C CYS A 34 5.11 14.86 -1.46
N ASP A 35 3.87 15.17 -1.12
CA ASP A 35 3.24 16.42 -1.53
C ASP A 35 3.69 17.58 -0.63
N ASN A 36 3.60 17.42 0.68
CA ASN A 36 3.88 18.50 1.60
C ASN A 36 5.39 18.65 1.90
N TYR A 37 6.05 17.60 2.46
CA TYR A 37 7.40 17.76 2.99
C TYR A 37 8.49 17.79 1.91
N LEU A 38 8.39 16.92 0.89
CA LEU A 38 9.40 16.80 -0.17
C LEU A 38 9.14 17.72 -1.37
N ASP A 39 7.94 18.31 -1.51
CA ASP A 39 7.65 19.26 -2.56
C ASP A 39 7.38 20.66 -1.99
N GLU A 40 6.22 20.93 -1.41
CA GLU A 40 5.84 22.27 -0.95
C GLU A 40 6.87 22.87 0.01
N LYS A 41 7.24 22.15 1.08
CA LYS A 41 8.18 22.63 2.09
C LYS A 41 9.62 22.69 1.59
N MET A 42 10.03 21.85 0.66
CA MET A 42 11.35 21.94 0.04
C MET A 42 11.48 23.14 -0.89
N ASN A 43 10.39 23.57 -1.52
CA ASN A 43 10.35 24.74 -2.39
C ASN A 43 10.10 26.04 -1.62
N ALA A 44 9.44 26.00 -0.47
CA ALA A 44 9.02 27.18 0.27
C ALA A 44 10.16 27.87 1.03
N ASP A 45 10.14 29.19 1.05
CA ASP A 45 11.10 30.00 1.84
C ASP A 45 10.80 29.97 3.35
N ASN A 46 9.61 29.52 3.75
CA ASN A 46 9.23 29.40 5.17
C ASN A 46 9.93 28.23 5.91
N LYS A 47 10.63 27.39 5.19
CA LYS A 47 11.51 26.35 5.75
C LYS A 47 12.94 26.57 5.25
N PRO A 48 13.62 27.63 5.73
CA PRO A 48 14.94 28.02 5.24
C PRO A 48 16.02 27.03 5.72
N ASN A 49 17.15 27.00 4.99
CA ASN A 49 18.33 26.26 5.40
C ASN A 49 19.37 27.17 6.13
N ASP A 50 19.17 28.48 6.10
CA ASP A 50 20.05 29.48 6.72
C ASP A 50 19.59 29.94 8.11
N LYS A 51 18.69 29.19 8.73
CA LYS A 51 18.23 29.47 10.10
C LYS A 51 17.91 28.15 10.82
N PRO A 52 18.11 28.10 12.15
CA PRO A 52 17.60 27.02 12.97
C PRO A 52 16.08 26.84 12.77
N TYR A 53 15.61 25.61 12.86
CA TYR A 53 14.16 25.33 12.79
C TYR A 53 13.35 26.09 13.84
N LYS A 54 13.90 26.19 15.04
CA LYS A 54 13.40 26.98 16.17
C LYS A 54 14.55 27.35 17.06
N ASP A 55 14.33 28.29 18.01
CA ASP A 55 15.35 28.70 18.97
C ASP A 55 15.95 27.50 19.71
N GLY A 56 17.27 27.41 19.72
CA GLY A 56 18.01 26.30 20.32
C GLY A 56 18.07 25.00 19.53
N ALA A 57 17.47 24.91 18.34
CA ALA A 57 17.61 23.73 17.49
C ALA A 57 18.98 23.69 16.79
N TYR A 58 19.56 22.50 16.72
CA TYR A 58 20.83 22.23 16.01
C TYR A 58 20.64 21.84 14.55
N TYR A 59 19.42 21.95 14.02
CA TYR A 59 19.05 21.63 12.65
C TYR A 59 18.18 22.74 12.05
N THR A 60 18.22 22.83 10.73
CA THR A 60 17.52 23.86 9.97
C THR A 60 16.07 23.48 9.64
N GLY A 61 15.29 24.43 9.10
CA GLY A 61 13.94 24.19 8.65
C GLY A 61 13.87 23.18 7.48
N LYS A 62 14.86 23.18 6.57
CA LYS A 62 14.95 22.21 5.48
C LYS A 62 15.28 20.81 5.98
N GLU A 63 16.26 20.70 6.86
CA GLU A 63 16.64 19.44 7.50
C GLU A 63 15.45 18.82 8.23
N HIS A 64 14.76 19.61 9.04
CA HIS A 64 13.56 19.14 9.75
C HIS A 64 12.49 18.58 8.81
N SER A 65 12.15 19.33 7.75
CA SER A 65 11.14 18.87 6.81
C SER A 65 11.54 17.59 6.08
N TRP A 66 12.81 17.44 5.71
CA TRP A 66 13.32 16.24 5.08
C TRP A 66 13.27 15.02 6.01
N ASP A 67 13.68 15.22 7.27
CA ASP A 67 13.71 14.17 8.30
C ASP A 67 12.29 13.72 8.70
N GLU A 68 11.29 14.63 8.70
CA GLU A 68 9.88 14.28 8.89
C GLU A 68 9.36 13.37 7.76
N ALA A 69 9.71 13.68 6.50
CA ALA A 69 9.34 12.82 5.37
C ALA A 69 9.95 11.41 5.49
N PHE A 70 11.21 11.31 5.95
CA PHE A 70 11.83 10.02 6.26
C PHE A 70 11.10 9.26 7.37
N GLY A 71 10.64 9.96 8.40
CA GLY A 71 9.84 9.36 9.48
C GLY A 71 8.55 8.72 8.96
N TYR A 72 7.87 9.35 7.99
CA TYR A 72 6.68 8.76 7.33
C TYR A 72 7.00 7.55 6.46
N TRP A 73 8.18 7.49 5.85
CA TRP A 73 8.66 6.30 5.14
C TRP A 73 8.74 5.09 6.06
N GLY A 74 9.25 5.28 7.26
CA GLY A 74 9.25 4.29 8.32
C GLY A 74 10.37 3.26 8.26
N ALA A 75 11.47 3.55 7.57
CA ALA A 75 12.65 2.69 7.55
C ALA A 75 13.46 2.80 8.85
N ALA A 76 14.09 1.70 9.27
CA ALA A 76 15.11 1.72 10.28
C ALA A 76 16.32 2.56 9.83
N ALA A 77 16.95 3.31 10.75
CA ALA A 77 18.05 4.22 10.42
C ALA A 77 19.24 3.48 9.75
N HIS A 78 19.52 2.25 10.15
CA HIS A 78 20.59 1.41 9.60
C HIS A 78 20.12 0.48 8.46
N GLY A 79 18.83 0.52 8.11
CA GLY A 79 18.21 -0.45 7.19
C GLY A 79 18.88 -0.54 5.81
N ALA A 80 19.47 0.57 5.32
CA ALA A 80 20.22 0.56 4.06
C ALA A 80 21.52 -0.25 4.09
N THR A 81 22.00 -0.65 5.28
CA THR A 81 23.18 -1.54 5.44
C THR A 81 22.84 -3.01 5.47
N LEU A 82 21.55 -3.33 5.54
CA LEU A 82 21.02 -4.68 5.62
C LEU A 82 20.58 -5.20 4.24
N SER A 83 20.63 -6.51 4.09
CA SER A 83 20.02 -7.15 2.91
C SER A 83 18.48 -7.00 2.91
N PRO A 84 17.82 -7.08 1.74
CA PRO A 84 16.36 -7.06 1.65
C PRO A 84 15.69 -8.12 2.53
N LYS A 85 16.29 -9.31 2.62
CA LYS A 85 15.78 -10.38 3.49
C LYS A 85 15.88 -10.03 4.98
N GLN A 86 16.98 -9.44 5.44
CA GLN A 86 17.14 -9.01 6.83
C GLN A 86 16.12 -7.91 7.16
N ASN A 87 15.97 -6.92 6.29
CA ASN A 87 14.94 -5.88 6.45
C ASN A 87 13.53 -6.49 6.55
N TYR A 88 13.22 -7.49 5.71
CA TYR A 88 11.94 -8.20 5.80
C TYR A 88 11.81 -9.00 7.10
N ASP A 89 12.84 -9.70 7.54
CA ASP A 89 12.81 -10.50 8.77
C ASP A 89 12.57 -9.61 10.01
N ILE A 90 13.22 -8.45 10.09
CA ILE A 90 12.96 -7.45 11.13
C ILE A 90 11.49 -7.04 11.15
N THR A 91 10.86 -6.78 9.99
CA THR A 91 9.44 -6.44 9.92
C THR A 91 8.55 -7.55 10.48
N LYS A 92 9.00 -8.79 10.40
CA LYS A 92 8.29 -9.98 10.90
C LYS A 92 8.70 -10.35 12.33
N LYS A 93 9.51 -9.53 12.99
CA LYS A 93 10.06 -9.78 14.32
C LYS A 93 10.84 -11.10 14.39
N LYS A 94 11.56 -11.39 13.30
CA LYS A 94 12.49 -12.51 13.18
C LYS A 94 13.91 -11.98 13.16
N ASN A 95 14.87 -12.74 13.64
CA ASN A 95 16.29 -12.38 13.65
C ASN A 95 16.52 -10.96 14.21
N MET A 96 15.93 -10.66 15.35
CA MET A 96 15.95 -9.33 15.95
C MET A 96 17.36 -8.80 16.31
N ARG A 97 18.40 -9.64 16.25
CA ARG A 97 19.80 -9.20 16.35
C ARG A 97 20.20 -8.26 15.20
N ASP A 98 19.63 -8.47 14.00
CA ASP A 98 19.89 -7.62 12.85
C ASP A 98 19.26 -6.21 13.05
N ALA A 99 18.26 -6.09 13.90
CA ALA A 99 17.61 -4.84 14.23
C ALA A 99 18.41 -4.02 15.28
N ASP A 100 19.13 -4.67 16.17
CA ASP A 100 19.97 -4.05 17.20
C ASP A 100 21.25 -3.48 16.55
N ALA A 101 21.15 -2.25 16.04
CA ALA A 101 22.21 -1.62 15.26
C ALA A 101 23.38 -1.13 16.12
N ASN A 102 23.13 -0.79 17.39
CA ASN A 102 24.14 -0.29 18.33
C ASN A 102 24.77 -1.41 19.20
N GLY A 103 24.22 -2.62 19.16
CA GLY A 103 24.72 -3.77 19.89
C GLY A 103 24.50 -3.74 21.39
N ASP A 104 23.53 -2.94 21.88
CA ASP A 104 23.24 -2.84 23.31
C ASP A 104 22.33 -3.94 23.86
N GLY A 105 21.87 -4.84 23.00
CA GLY A 105 21.00 -5.97 23.33
C GLY A 105 19.50 -5.60 23.42
N VAL A 106 19.13 -4.36 23.10
CA VAL A 106 17.75 -3.85 23.13
C VAL A 106 17.41 -3.23 21.79
N VAL A 107 16.32 -3.66 21.16
CA VAL A 107 15.86 -3.05 19.91
C VAL A 107 15.07 -1.77 20.20
N ASN A 108 15.58 -0.64 19.76
CA ASN A 108 14.91 0.63 19.86
C ASN A 108 13.80 0.72 18.78
N LEU A 109 12.55 0.72 19.23
CA LEU A 109 11.38 0.71 18.33
C LEU A 109 11.26 2.00 17.47
N LYS A 110 11.92 3.10 17.83
CA LYS A 110 11.86 4.35 17.06
C LYS A 110 12.89 4.43 15.94
N SER A 111 14.04 3.75 16.07
CA SER A 111 15.16 3.88 15.13
C SER A 111 15.61 2.58 14.49
N GLU A 112 15.25 1.43 15.06
CA GLU A 112 15.78 0.11 14.66
C GLU A 112 14.72 -0.84 14.08
N MET A 113 13.50 -0.37 13.91
CA MET A 113 12.40 -1.15 13.31
C MET A 113 11.91 -0.53 12.01
N ASN A 114 11.39 -1.39 11.13
CA ASN A 114 10.74 -0.98 9.90
C ASN A 114 9.22 -0.93 10.08
N TYR A 115 8.60 0.14 9.63
CA TYR A 115 7.17 0.41 9.72
C TYR A 115 6.60 0.86 8.37
N ALA A 116 5.31 1.18 8.35
CA ALA A 116 4.61 1.81 7.24
C ALA A 116 4.93 1.18 5.88
N HIS A 117 5.24 1.98 4.87
CA HIS A 117 5.55 1.48 3.54
C HIS A 117 6.94 0.85 3.42
N ALA A 118 7.90 1.19 4.28
CA ALA A 118 9.19 0.51 4.34
C ALA A 118 9.02 -0.99 4.69
N TYR A 119 8.05 -1.32 5.55
CA TYR A 119 7.66 -2.72 5.81
C TYR A 119 7.22 -3.44 4.53
N TYR A 120 6.42 -2.77 3.67
CA TYR A 120 5.94 -3.38 2.42
C TYR A 120 7.06 -3.51 1.39
N ALA A 121 7.88 -2.46 1.23
CA ALA A 121 9.03 -2.49 0.35
C ALA A 121 9.98 -3.65 0.68
N ALA A 122 10.38 -3.80 1.95
CA ALA A 122 11.18 -4.93 2.40
C ALA A 122 10.53 -6.29 2.07
N GLY A 123 9.19 -6.36 2.13
CA GLY A 123 8.43 -7.55 1.76
C GLY A 123 8.42 -7.84 0.26
N PHE A 124 8.48 -6.83 -0.59
CA PHE A 124 8.58 -6.98 -2.05
C PHE A 124 10.01 -7.32 -2.47
N ASP A 125 10.99 -6.65 -1.89
CA ASP A 125 12.41 -6.79 -2.24
C ASP A 125 13.03 -8.12 -1.80
N LYS A 126 12.45 -8.83 -0.83
CA LYS A 126 13.01 -10.08 -0.28
C LYS A 126 13.30 -11.17 -1.32
N GLY A 127 12.60 -11.12 -2.47
CA GLY A 127 12.79 -12.03 -3.60
C GLY A 127 13.95 -11.66 -4.52
N GLY A 128 14.51 -10.47 -4.36
CA GLY A 128 15.65 -9.97 -5.15
C GLY A 128 15.27 -9.43 -6.54
N ASN A 129 13.97 -9.32 -6.88
CA ASN A 129 13.52 -8.77 -8.15
C ASN A 129 13.42 -7.24 -8.13
N THR A 130 13.35 -6.66 -6.95
CA THR A 130 13.22 -5.21 -6.73
C THR A 130 14.16 -4.77 -5.61
N ASP A 131 14.43 -3.47 -5.53
CA ASP A 131 15.26 -2.84 -4.47
C ASP A 131 14.63 -1.50 -4.04
N TYR A 132 13.32 -1.48 -3.84
CA TYR A 132 12.58 -0.27 -3.45
C TYR A 132 13.05 0.28 -2.11
N TYR A 133 13.24 -0.60 -1.12
CA TYR A 133 13.63 -0.20 0.23
C TYR A 133 14.94 0.58 0.24
N ASN A 134 16.00 0.02 -0.38
CA ASN A 134 17.31 0.68 -0.41
C ASN A 134 17.30 1.90 -1.33
N THR A 135 16.64 1.82 -2.49
CA THR A 135 16.53 2.95 -3.43
C THR A 135 15.91 4.17 -2.73
N ILE A 136 14.80 3.99 -2.01
CA ILE A 136 14.12 5.08 -1.31
C ILE A 136 14.94 5.54 -0.11
N THR A 137 15.40 4.61 0.73
CA THR A 137 16.16 4.94 1.96
C THR A 137 17.46 5.65 1.62
N LYS A 138 18.19 5.17 0.60
CA LYS A 138 19.42 5.81 0.13
C LYS A 138 19.15 7.20 -0.45
N ALA A 139 18.08 7.39 -1.21
CA ALA A 139 17.71 8.70 -1.73
C ALA A 139 17.40 9.69 -0.60
N PHE A 140 16.79 9.23 0.50
CA PHE A 140 16.63 10.05 1.71
C PHE A 140 17.97 10.44 2.32
N ILE A 141 18.90 9.50 2.46
CA ILE A 141 20.26 9.76 3.01
C ILE A 141 21.01 10.75 2.11
N ASP A 142 21.06 10.50 0.80
CA ASP A 142 21.82 11.33 -0.15
C ASP A 142 21.22 12.75 -0.26
N GLY A 143 19.89 12.88 -0.27
CA GLY A 143 19.22 14.18 -0.27
C GLY A 143 19.46 14.97 1.02
N ARG A 144 19.44 14.28 2.17
CA ARG A 144 19.75 14.88 3.47
C ARG A 144 21.20 15.37 3.52
N GLN A 145 22.13 14.61 2.93
CA GLN A 145 23.53 15.00 2.87
C GLN A 145 23.73 16.31 2.07
N ILE A 146 23.03 16.49 0.94
CA ILE A 146 23.08 17.75 0.18
C ILE A 146 22.65 18.95 1.03
N ILE A 147 21.60 18.79 1.85
CA ILE A 147 21.10 19.85 2.73
C ILE A 147 22.13 20.16 3.81
N THR A 148 22.73 19.15 4.43
CA THR A 148 23.76 19.29 5.47
C THR A 148 25.05 19.93 4.91
N ASP A 149 25.46 19.55 3.70
CA ASP A 149 26.70 20.09 3.06
C ASP A 149 26.59 21.58 2.74
N ALA A 150 25.38 22.14 2.72
CA ALA A 150 25.20 23.59 2.67
C ALA A 150 25.57 24.32 3.97
N LYS A 151 25.89 23.58 5.07
CA LYS A 151 26.42 24.10 6.34
C LYS A 151 25.60 25.26 6.94
N GLY A 152 24.29 25.15 6.84
CA GLY A 152 23.38 26.19 7.34
C GLY A 152 23.28 27.41 6.42
N GLU A 153 23.78 27.34 5.21
CA GLU A 153 23.61 28.38 4.18
C GLU A 153 22.40 28.08 3.30
N LYS A 154 21.94 29.07 2.53
CA LYS A 154 20.92 28.86 1.51
C LYS A 154 21.39 27.88 0.48
N LEU A 155 20.52 26.94 0.11
CA LEU A 155 20.85 25.98 -0.95
C LEU A 155 21.10 26.70 -2.27
N SER A 156 22.23 26.40 -2.88
CA SER A 156 22.51 26.81 -4.27
C SER A 156 21.54 26.15 -5.26
N ASP A 157 21.45 26.66 -6.47
CA ASP A 157 20.57 26.06 -7.51
C ASP A 157 20.97 24.62 -7.84
N ALA A 158 22.25 24.28 -7.78
CA ALA A 158 22.72 22.92 -7.99
C ALA A 158 22.24 21.98 -6.85
N GLN A 159 22.35 22.43 -5.60
CA GLN A 159 21.86 21.70 -4.43
C GLN A 159 20.34 21.54 -4.48
N ARG A 160 19.56 22.59 -4.80
CA ARG A 160 18.11 22.49 -4.99
C ARG A 160 17.71 21.46 -6.04
N ARG A 161 18.39 21.46 -7.20
CA ARG A 161 18.17 20.44 -8.23
C ARG A 161 18.51 19.03 -7.76
N GLY A 162 19.57 18.89 -6.95
CA GLY A 162 19.95 17.63 -6.31
C GLY A 162 18.87 17.10 -5.37
N VAL A 163 18.44 17.93 -4.42
CA VAL A 163 17.37 17.58 -3.48
C VAL A 163 16.07 17.21 -4.21
N LYS A 164 15.66 18.00 -5.21
CA LYS A 164 14.45 17.68 -6.02
C LYS A 164 14.58 16.37 -6.81
N ARG A 165 15.77 16.01 -7.27
CA ARG A 165 15.99 14.73 -7.93
C ARG A 165 15.81 13.57 -6.96
N HIS A 166 16.36 13.67 -5.74
CA HIS A 166 16.16 12.65 -4.71
C HIS A 166 14.71 12.57 -4.25
N ALA A 167 14.02 13.70 -4.06
CA ALA A 167 12.60 13.73 -3.74
C ALA A 167 11.76 13.00 -4.81
N ARG A 168 12.03 13.23 -6.09
CA ARG A 168 11.36 12.49 -7.18
C ARG A 168 11.65 11.00 -7.15
N THR A 169 12.91 10.61 -6.91
CA THR A 169 13.28 9.19 -6.77
C THR A 169 12.51 8.54 -5.61
N ILE A 170 12.41 9.22 -4.47
CA ILE A 170 11.66 8.75 -3.31
C ILE A 170 10.20 8.54 -3.70
N CYS A 171 9.54 9.58 -4.19
CA CYS A 171 8.08 9.55 -4.38
C CYS A 171 7.66 8.60 -5.51
N SER A 172 8.39 8.55 -6.63
CA SER A 172 8.08 7.63 -7.72
C SER A 172 8.28 6.15 -7.36
N ASN A 173 9.31 5.83 -6.57
CA ASN A 173 9.49 4.46 -6.10
C ASN A 173 8.52 4.11 -4.97
N TRP A 174 8.16 5.07 -4.11
CA TRP A 174 7.15 4.86 -3.08
C TRP A 174 5.76 4.61 -3.68
N GLU A 175 5.40 5.32 -4.74
CA GLU A 175 4.18 5.04 -5.51
C GLU A 175 4.17 3.60 -6.05
N LYS A 176 5.31 3.14 -6.62
CA LYS A 176 5.44 1.74 -7.05
C LYS A 176 5.25 0.75 -5.88
N VAL A 177 5.76 1.04 -4.69
CA VAL A 177 5.51 0.20 -3.50
C VAL A 177 4.02 0.08 -3.19
N ILE A 178 3.25 1.16 -3.34
CA ILE A 178 1.79 1.14 -3.15
C ILE A 178 1.13 0.33 -4.27
N ALA A 179 1.53 0.52 -5.53
CA ALA A 179 1.02 -0.24 -6.66
C ALA A 179 1.33 -1.75 -6.56
N GLU A 180 2.51 -2.13 -6.10
CA GLU A 180 2.85 -3.53 -5.76
C GLU A 180 1.93 -4.10 -4.67
N ALA A 181 1.52 -3.28 -3.71
CA ALA A 181 0.55 -3.72 -2.70
C ALA A 181 -0.83 -3.94 -3.32
N VAL A 182 -1.30 -3.06 -4.21
CA VAL A 182 -2.55 -3.25 -4.97
C VAL A 182 -2.47 -4.54 -5.78
N PHE A 183 -1.40 -4.75 -6.55
CA PHE A 183 -1.17 -5.98 -7.33
C PHE A 183 -1.25 -7.23 -6.45
N LYS A 184 -0.49 -7.25 -5.37
CA LYS A 184 -0.44 -8.37 -4.43
C LYS A 184 -1.81 -8.68 -3.83
N TYR A 185 -2.54 -7.67 -3.40
CA TYR A 185 -3.83 -7.88 -2.73
C TYR A 185 -4.95 -8.20 -3.72
N ALA A 186 -4.89 -7.75 -4.96
CA ALA A 186 -5.76 -8.25 -6.02
C ALA A 186 -5.60 -9.77 -6.20
N GLY A 187 -4.37 -10.27 -6.26
CA GLY A 187 -4.10 -11.71 -6.30
C GLY A 187 -4.55 -12.45 -5.03
N SER A 188 -4.49 -11.78 -3.87
CA SER A 188 -4.99 -12.36 -2.61
C SER A 188 -6.52 -12.44 -2.59
N VAL A 189 -7.22 -11.40 -3.08
CA VAL A 189 -8.68 -11.39 -3.23
C VAL A 189 -9.11 -12.50 -4.18
N TYR A 190 -8.47 -12.61 -5.36
CA TYR A 190 -8.71 -13.69 -6.32
C TYR A 190 -8.66 -15.07 -5.65
N SER A 191 -7.56 -15.37 -4.95
CA SER A 191 -7.40 -16.67 -4.27
C SER A 191 -8.44 -16.92 -3.17
N ASN A 192 -8.92 -15.86 -2.52
CA ASN A 192 -9.93 -16.01 -1.46
C ASN A 192 -11.36 -16.06 -2.01
N ILE A 193 -11.63 -15.55 -3.20
CA ILE A 193 -12.86 -15.85 -3.97
C ILE A 193 -12.95 -17.36 -4.20
N GLU A 194 -11.89 -17.98 -4.71
CA GLU A 194 -11.87 -19.43 -4.93
C GLU A 194 -12.02 -20.22 -3.63
N ALA A 195 -11.41 -19.77 -2.54
CA ALA A 195 -11.54 -20.42 -1.24
C ALA A 195 -12.98 -20.31 -0.70
N VAL A 196 -13.67 -19.18 -0.85
CA VAL A 196 -15.07 -19.03 -0.46
C VAL A 196 -15.96 -19.96 -1.30
N LYS A 197 -15.80 -19.97 -2.61
CA LYS A 197 -16.54 -20.87 -3.51
C LYS A 197 -16.38 -22.35 -3.14
N ALA A 198 -15.15 -22.77 -2.79
CA ALA A 198 -14.86 -24.14 -2.37
C ALA A 198 -15.64 -24.55 -1.10
N THR A 199 -15.92 -23.62 -0.19
CA THR A 199 -16.70 -23.89 1.02
C THR A 199 -18.22 -23.93 0.78
N MET A 200 -18.69 -23.52 -0.40
CA MET A 200 -20.11 -23.49 -0.74
C MET A 200 -20.61 -24.79 -1.37
N GLY A 201 -19.74 -25.77 -1.65
CA GLY A 201 -20.12 -27.09 -2.18
C GLY A 201 -20.91 -27.07 -3.48
N GLY A 202 -20.73 -26.05 -4.31
CA GLY A 202 -21.48 -25.86 -5.56
C GLY A 202 -22.91 -25.37 -5.41
N ASN A 203 -23.42 -25.20 -4.19
CA ASN A 203 -24.74 -24.67 -3.90
C ASN A 203 -24.68 -23.65 -2.74
N LEU A 204 -25.01 -22.41 -3.02
CA LEU A 204 -25.02 -21.28 -2.09
C LEU A 204 -25.80 -21.51 -0.76
N TRP A 205 -26.71 -22.49 -0.75
CA TRP A 205 -27.67 -22.72 0.32
C TRP A 205 -27.43 -24.02 1.12
N GLN A 206 -26.39 -24.80 0.80
CA GLN A 206 -26.15 -26.11 1.41
C GLN A 206 -24.94 -26.19 2.33
N VAL A 207 -24.54 -25.10 2.98
CA VAL A 207 -23.58 -25.20 4.08
C VAL A 207 -24.29 -25.80 5.28
N SER A 208 -24.30 -27.14 5.36
CA SER A 208 -24.92 -27.86 6.46
C SER A 208 -23.87 -28.40 7.46
N GLY A 209 -24.19 -28.23 8.74
CA GLY A 209 -23.28 -28.68 9.83
C GLY A 209 -22.46 -27.56 10.43
N SER A 210 -22.16 -27.66 11.72
CA SER A 210 -21.44 -26.61 12.47
C SER A 210 -20.00 -26.38 11.96
N THR A 211 -19.29 -27.43 11.55
CA THR A 211 -17.91 -27.34 11.04
C THR A 211 -17.86 -26.66 9.68
N ALA A 212 -18.70 -27.08 8.72
CA ALA A 212 -18.77 -26.47 7.39
C ALA A 212 -19.15 -24.99 7.46
N LYS A 213 -20.05 -24.62 8.35
CA LYS A 213 -20.43 -23.23 8.59
C LYS A 213 -19.24 -22.41 9.12
N ALA A 214 -18.49 -22.93 10.08
CA ALA A 214 -17.32 -22.25 10.64
C ALA A 214 -16.21 -22.06 9.58
N GLU A 215 -16.00 -23.06 8.71
CA GLU A 215 -15.02 -22.97 7.61
C GLU A 215 -15.43 -21.90 6.60
N HIS A 216 -16.71 -21.83 6.24
CA HIS A 216 -17.24 -20.81 5.34
C HIS A 216 -17.12 -19.40 5.93
N GLU A 217 -17.49 -19.21 7.21
CA GLU A 217 -17.36 -17.94 7.91
C GLU A 217 -15.88 -17.50 7.99
N ALA A 218 -14.95 -18.42 8.22
CA ALA A 218 -13.51 -18.15 8.22
C ALA A 218 -13.00 -17.73 6.83
N ALA A 219 -13.46 -18.39 5.74
CA ALA A 219 -13.13 -18.04 4.38
C ALA A 219 -13.66 -16.64 4.02
N LEU A 220 -14.92 -16.33 4.36
CA LEU A 220 -15.52 -15.00 4.16
C LEU A 220 -14.76 -13.92 4.93
N ARG A 221 -14.42 -14.18 6.18
CA ARG A 221 -13.64 -13.25 7.01
C ARG A 221 -12.29 -12.92 6.37
N LYS A 222 -11.64 -13.93 5.81
CA LYS A 222 -10.36 -13.77 5.14
C LYS A 222 -10.48 -13.03 3.80
N TYR A 223 -11.53 -13.32 3.04
CA TYR A 223 -11.87 -12.61 1.82
C TYR A 223 -12.11 -11.12 2.08
N ALA A 224 -12.97 -10.79 3.05
CA ALA A 224 -13.24 -9.41 3.44
C ALA A 224 -11.97 -8.68 3.91
N LYS A 225 -11.11 -9.35 4.66
CA LYS A 225 -9.81 -8.82 5.08
C LYS A 225 -8.97 -8.40 3.88
N TYR A 226 -8.79 -9.28 2.90
CA TYR A 226 -7.93 -9.00 1.76
C TYR A 226 -8.53 -7.96 0.81
N TRP A 227 -9.86 -7.94 0.68
CA TRP A 227 -10.51 -6.86 -0.05
C TRP A 227 -10.32 -5.50 0.65
N GLY A 228 -10.46 -5.43 1.96
CA GLY A 228 -10.19 -4.21 2.73
C GLY A 228 -8.75 -3.71 2.59
N GLU A 229 -7.77 -4.62 2.58
CA GLU A 229 -6.37 -4.28 2.30
C GLU A 229 -6.19 -3.77 0.87
N LEU A 230 -6.82 -4.41 -0.13
CA LEU A 230 -6.80 -3.99 -1.52
C LEU A 230 -7.41 -2.60 -1.70
N ALA A 231 -8.63 -2.40 -1.22
CA ALA A 231 -9.35 -1.14 -1.36
C ALA A 231 -8.60 0.02 -0.68
N GLY A 232 -8.03 -0.21 0.51
CA GLY A 232 -7.24 0.78 1.21
C GLY A 232 -5.99 1.21 0.43
N PHE A 233 -5.24 0.28 -0.17
CA PHE A 233 -4.09 0.62 -1.01
C PHE A 233 -4.49 1.24 -2.35
N SER A 234 -5.59 0.79 -2.96
CA SER A 234 -6.13 1.41 -4.18
C SER A 234 -6.46 2.89 -3.93
N LEU A 235 -7.20 3.19 -2.86
CA LEU A 235 -7.48 4.57 -2.45
C LEU A 235 -6.19 5.35 -2.12
N SER A 236 -5.14 4.69 -1.63
CA SER A 236 -3.85 5.33 -1.34
C SER A 236 -3.15 5.86 -2.60
N LEU A 237 -3.32 5.20 -3.76
CA LEU A 237 -2.78 5.70 -5.03
C LEU A 237 -3.40 7.04 -5.45
N HIS A 238 -4.67 7.28 -5.12
CA HIS A 238 -5.32 8.56 -5.38
C HIS A 238 -4.77 9.72 -4.54
N THR A 239 -3.99 9.45 -3.51
CA THR A 239 -3.41 10.47 -2.62
C THR A 239 -2.02 10.92 -3.03
N SER A 240 -1.52 10.47 -4.17
CA SER A 240 -0.16 10.76 -4.65
C SER A 240 0.08 12.22 -5.08
N GLY A 241 -0.96 13.04 -5.12
CA GLY A 241 -0.90 14.38 -5.71
C GLY A 241 -0.92 14.36 -7.24
N VAL A 242 -0.77 13.20 -7.87
CA VAL A 242 -0.91 13.00 -9.32
C VAL A 242 -2.35 12.64 -9.63
N ASN A 243 -2.95 13.35 -10.59
CA ASN A 243 -4.27 12.98 -11.09
C ASN A 243 -4.16 11.70 -11.93
N LEU A 244 -4.68 10.60 -11.43
CA LEU A 244 -4.67 9.31 -12.13
C LEU A 244 -5.62 9.28 -13.35
N GLY A 245 -6.55 10.24 -13.48
CA GLY A 245 -7.46 10.33 -14.62
C GLY A 245 -8.23 9.03 -14.85
N GLU A 246 -8.23 8.53 -16.10
CA GLU A 246 -8.93 7.30 -16.48
C GLU A 246 -8.39 6.05 -15.78
N ILE A 247 -7.10 6.02 -15.43
CA ILE A 247 -6.49 4.90 -14.69
C ILE A 247 -7.15 4.76 -13.32
N GLY A 248 -7.33 5.86 -12.61
CA GLY A 248 -8.02 5.88 -11.33
C GLY A 248 -9.47 5.41 -11.43
N VAL A 249 -10.20 5.87 -12.45
CA VAL A 249 -11.58 5.43 -12.69
C VAL A 249 -11.66 3.93 -12.99
N LYS A 250 -10.76 3.41 -13.83
CA LYS A 250 -10.68 1.96 -14.12
C LYS A 250 -10.38 1.17 -12.84
N MET A 251 -9.41 1.63 -12.06
CA MET A 251 -9.04 1.01 -10.79
C MET A 251 -10.24 0.96 -9.83
N ASP A 252 -10.95 2.06 -9.63
CA ASP A 252 -12.11 2.15 -8.75
C ASP A 252 -13.24 1.21 -9.17
N ARG A 253 -13.51 1.12 -10.49
CA ARG A 253 -14.51 0.20 -11.04
C ARG A 253 -14.14 -1.27 -10.82
N LEU A 254 -12.85 -1.62 -10.97
CA LEU A 254 -12.36 -2.98 -10.76
C LEU A 254 -12.39 -3.40 -9.29
N VAL A 255 -12.07 -2.49 -8.37
CA VAL A 255 -12.10 -2.74 -6.92
C VAL A 255 -13.54 -2.75 -6.39
N GLY A 256 -14.39 -1.87 -6.91
CA GLY A 256 -15.76 -1.64 -6.46
C GLY A 256 -15.83 -0.93 -5.11
N MET A 257 -17.01 -0.48 -4.74
CA MET A 257 -17.27 0.12 -3.42
C MET A 257 -17.31 -0.90 -2.29
N GLY A 258 -17.57 -2.16 -2.60
CA GLY A 258 -17.56 -3.30 -1.67
C GLY A 258 -17.18 -4.59 -2.40
N PRO A 259 -16.81 -5.66 -1.67
CA PRO A 259 -16.59 -6.97 -2.28
C PRO A 259 -17.92 -7.55 -2.79
N VAL A 260 -17.84 -8.39 -3.83
CA VAL A 260 -19.01 -9.18 -4.26
C VAL A 260 -19.22 -10.31 -3.28
N MET A 261 -20.41 -10.37 -2.69
CA MET A 261 -20.77 -11.39 -1.71
C MET A 261 -21.24 -12.69 -2.37
N PRO A 262 -21.22 -13.83 -1.66
CA PRO A 262 -21.61 -15.13 -2.22
C PRO A 262 -23.04 -15.19 -2.77
N ASP A 263 -23.94 -14.37 -2.23
CA ASP A 263 -25.33 -14.26 -2.67
C ASP A 263 -25.49 -13.37 -3.93
N GLY A 264 -24.37 -12.89 -4.49
CA GLY A 264 -24.36 -12.00 -5.66
C GLY A 264 -24.68 -10.55 -5.33
N THR A 265 -24.66 -10.16 -4.05
CA THR A 265 -24.83 -8.76 -3.64
C THR A 265 -23.47 -8.03 -3.60
N GLN A 266 -23.50 -6.72 -3.83
CA GLN A 266 -22.35 -5.84 -3.73
C GLN A 266 -22.80 -4.44 -3.33
N VAL A 267 -22.14 -3.82 -2.37
CA VAL A 267 -22.37 -2.40 -2.07
C VAL A 267 -21.92 -1.56 -3.27
N ASN A 268 -22.81 -0.70 -3.74
CA ASN A 268 -22.60 0.19 -4.87
C ASN A 268 -22.80 1.68 -4.54
N GLY A 269 -23.08 2.00 -3.28
CA GLY A 269 -23.27 3.39 -2.86
C GLY A 269 -23.70 3.51 -1.41
N MET A 270 -24.01 4.75 -1.05
CA MET A 270 -24.59 5.10 0.25
C MET A 270 -25.69 6.13 0.06
N SER A 271 -26.83 5.92 0.72
CA SER A 271 -27.95 6.86 0.73
C SER A 271 -28.51 6.99 2.14
N ASN A 272 -28.66 8.23 2.62
CA ASN A 272 -29.18 8.52 3.97
C ASN A 272 -28.45 7.78 5.10
N GLY A 273 -27.12 7.58 4.96
CA GLY A 273 -26.31 6.88 5.97
C GLY A 273 -26.42 5.35 5.95
N ALA A 274 -27.13 4.77 4.98
CA ALA A 274 -27.23 3.33 4.77
C ALA A 274 -26.59 2.92 3.43
N TYR A 275 -26.03 1.73 3.37
CA TYR A 275 -25.50 1.19 2.12
C TYR A 275 -26.63 0.92 1.12
N THR A 276 -26.40 1.28 -0.13
CA THR A 276 -27.17 0.78 -1.27
C THR A 276 -26.45 -0.45 -1.84
N VAL A 277 -27.21 -1.46 -2.22
CA VAL A 277 -26.69 -2.78 -2.61
C VAL A 277 -27.26 -3.16 -3.97
N ALA A 278 -26.36 -3.45 -4.92
CA ALA A 278 -26.71 -4.10 -6.17
C ALA A 278 -26.79 -5.61 -5.97
N SER A 279 -27.59 -6.30 -6.81
CA SER A 279 -27.70 -7.76 -6.85
C SER A 279 -27.33 -8.28 -8.25
N GLY A 280 -27.25 -9.62 -8.39
CA GLY A 280 -26.96 -10.27 -9.66
C GLY A 280 -25.46 -10.17 -10.07
N LYS A 281 -24.58 -9.81 -9.16
CA LYS A 281 -23.15 -9.83 -9.38
C LYS A 281 -22.60 -11.26 -9.27
N SER A 282 -21.51 -11.55 -9.99
CA SER A 282 -20.86 -12.85 -10.00
C SER A 282 -19.51 -12.80 -9.32
N MET A 283 -19.24 -13.72 -8.39
CA MET A 283 -17.90 -13.90 -7.82
C MET A 283 -16.86 -14.26 -8.88
N ASP A 284 -17.24 -15.01 -9.91
CA ASP A 284 -16.36 -15.32 -11.05
C ASP A 284 -16.02 -14.07 -11.87
N GLY A 285 -17.03 -13.23 -12.14
CA GLY A 285 -16.81 -11.92 -12.78
C GLY A 285 -15.90 -11.03 -11.94
N PHE A 286 -16.08 -11.03 -10.62
CA PHE A 286 -15.22 -10.25 -9.73
C PHE A 286 -13.80 -10.82 -9.63
N ALA A 287 -13.61 -12.14 -9.76
CA ALA A 287 -12.29 -12.74 -9.89
C ALA A 287 -11.58 -12.25 -11.17
N VAL A 288 -12.29 -12.13 -12.30
CA VAL A 288 -11.74 -11.52 -13.52
C VAL A 288 -11.34 -10.05 -13.31
N HIS A 289 -12.13 -9.28 -12.55
CA HIS A 289 -11.74 -7.90 -12.19
C HIS A 289 -10.39 -7.87 -11.43
N MET A 290 -10.11 -8.83 -10.56
CA MET A 290 -8.82 -8.91 -9.85
C MET A 290 -7.65 -9.18 -10.81
N LEU A 291 -7.87 -9.98 -11.86
CA LEU A 291 -6.87 -10.20 -12.91
C LEU A 291 -6.66 -8.94 -13.77
N LYS A 292 -7.75 -8.26 -14.15
CA LYS A 292 -7.68 -6.95 -14.85
C LYS A 292 -6.92 -5.92 -14.02
N LEU A 293 -7.16 -5.89 -12.72
CA LEU A 293 -6.46 -4.97 -11.82
C LEU A 293 -4.97 -5.30 -11.71
N GLN A 294 -4.59 -6.57 -11.63
CA GLN A 294 -3.17 -6.96 -11.69
C GLN A 294 -2.53 -6.52 -13.01
N ASN A 295 -3.22 -6.70 -14.14
CA ASN A 295 -2.73 -6.28 -15.44
C ASN A 295 -2.56 -4.75 -15.51
N LEU A 296 -3.54 -4.00 -15.01
CA LEU A 296 -3.48 -2.54 -14.92
C LEU A 296 -2.26 -2.07 -14.12
N MET A 297 -1.95 -2.71 -12.99
CA MET A 297 -0.76 -2.35 -12.19
C MET A 297 0.54 -2.62 -12.94
N VAL A 298 0.60 -3.67 -13.76
CA VAL A 298 1.78 -3.95 -14.60
C VAL A 298 1.93 -2.91 -15.69
N GLU A 299 0.86 -2.60 -16.41
CA GLU A 299 0.91 -1.71 -17.58
C GLU A 299 1.13 -0.25 -17.19
N GLU A 300 0.44 0.24 -16.17
CA GLU A 300 0.43 1.66 -15.84
C GLU A 300 1.45 2.07 -14.77
N PHE A 301 1.78 1.17 -13.82
CA PHE A 301 2.70 1.47 -12.72
C PHE A 301 4.02 0.71 -12.83
N GLY A 302 4.16 -0.22 -13.77
CA GLY A 302 5.38 -0.99 -13.98
C GLY A 302 5.81 -1.78 -12.75
N VAL A 303 4.87 -2.51 -12.10
CA VAL A 303 5.17 -3.36 -10.96
C VAL A 303 6.04 -4.56 -11.36
N GLU A 304 7.05 -4.87 -10.55
CA GLU A 304 8.09 -5.85 -10.87
C GLU A 304 8.21 -6.98 -9.84
N ALA A 305 7.94 -6.73 -8.55
CA ALA A 305 8.01 -7.76 -7.51
C ALA A 305 6.91 -8.82 -7.65
N ARG A 306 5.72 -8.41 -8.10
CA ARG A 306 4.60 -9.25 -8.52
C ARG A 306 4.24 -10.36 -7.54
N ASN A 307 4.25 -10.06 -6.26
CA ASN A 307 3.85 -11.02 -5.23
C ASN A 307 2.37 -11.42 -5.38
N ASN A 308 2.06 -12.71 -5.26
CA ASN A 308 0.73 -13.28 -5.50
C ASN A 308 0.23 -13.09 -6.95
N ASP A 309 1.14 -13.14 -7.91
CA ASP A 309 0.82 -13.07 -9.33
C ASP A 309 -0.18 -14.17 -9.74
N LYS A 310 -1.24 -13.78 -10.44
CA LYS A 310 -2.27 -14.66 -10.98
C LYS A 310 -2.35 -14.60 -12.50
N ILE A 311 -1.74 -13.59 -13.12
CA ILE A 311 -1.83 -13.39 -14.56
C ILE A 311 -0.70 -14.07 -15.35
N SER A 312 0.51 -14.19 -14.79
CA SER A 312 1.64 -14.81 -15.51
C SER A 312 1.46 -16.28 -15.86
N GLY A 313 0.58 -17.00 -15.16
CA GLY A 313 0.29 -18.42 -15.42
C GLY A 313 -0.85 -18.68 -16.39
N ILE A 314 -1.49 -17.62 -16.94
CA ILE A 314 -2.66 -17.75 -17.81
C ILE A 314 -2.23 -17.68 -19.28
N SER A 315 -2.31 -18.81 -20.00
CA SER A 315 -1.87 -18.91 -21.40
C SER A 315 -2.75 -18.10 -22.39
N ASN A 316 -4.04 -17.92 -22.07
CA ASN A 316 -5.01 -17.15 -22.84
C ASN A 316 -5.47 -15.88 -22.12
N LEU A 317 -4.52 -15.17 -21.50
CA LEU A 317 -4.82 -14.01 -20.65
C LEU A 317 -5.69 -12.96 -21.34
N ALA A 318 -5.43 -12.64 -22.60
CA ALA A 318 -6.21 -11.64 -23.34
C ALA A 318 -7.70 -12.04 -23.47
N GLU A 319 -7.98 -13.32 -23.69
CA GLU A 319 -9.35 -13.85 -23.73
C GLU A 319 -10.02 -13.76 -22.36
N VAL A 320 -9.30 -14.16 -21.31
CA VAL A 320 -9.79 -14.08 -19.91
C VAL A 320 -10.08 -12.64 -19.51
N LEU A 321 -9.18 -11.70 -19.82
CA LEU A 321 -9.39 -10.27 -19.54
C LEU A 321 -10.54 -9.67 -20.37
N GLY A 322 -10.81 -10.20 -21.58
CA GLY A 322 -11.96 -9.83 -22.38
C GLY A 322 -13.29 -10.47 -21.93
N SER A 323 -13.24 -11.47 -21.04
CA SER A 323 -14.40 -12.13 -20.48
C SER A 323 -14.99 -11.37 -19.28
N GLY A 324 -16.23 -11.70 -18.94
CA GLY A 324 -16.93 -11.03 -17.84
C GLY A 324 -17.53 -9.68 -18.25
N ASN A 325 -18.35 -9.10 -17.38
CA ASN A 325 -18.86 -7.74 -17.59
C ASN A 325 -17.68 -6.78 -17.52
N SER A 326 -17.53 -6.01 -18.59
CA SER A 326 -16.46 -5.01 -18.67
C SER A 326 -16.72 -3.93 -17.63
N ALA A 327 -15.83 -3.81 -16.64
CA ALA A 327 -15.84 -2.66 -15.72
C ALA A 327 -15.55 -1.32 -16.46
N GLU A 328 -15.23 -1.39 -17.73
CA GLU A 328 -14.92 -0.24 -18.58
C GLU A 328 -16.17 0.40 -19.21
N ASN A 329 -17.26 -0.35 -19.25
CA ASN A 329 -18.49 0.04 -19.98
C ASN A 329 -19.71 0.27 -19.07
N ASP A 330 -19.58 0.20 -17.74
CA ASP A 330 -20.68 0.43 -16.78
C ASP A 330 -20.78 1.91 -16.38
#